data_d9bf24a84c1bc61694d2a9a65c576687
#
_entry.id   d9bf24a84c1bc61694d2a9a65c576687
#
_cell.length_a   1.000
_cell.length_b   1.000
_cell.length_c   1.000
_cell.angle_alpha   90.00
_cell.angle_beta   90.00
_cell.angle_gamma   90.00
#
_symmetry.space_group_name_H-M   'P 1'
#
loop_
_entity.id
_entity.type
_entity.pdbx_description
1 polymer ?
#
loop_
_entity_poly.entity_id
_entity_poly.type
_entity_poly.pdbx_seq_one_letter_code
_entity_poly.pdbx_strand_id
1 'polypeptide(L)'
;MPSITEPSEYVLEPLRAGADVTLCRGRQPGNPSPVLVIALTTEQPSPQSLRRLQHEYLLAAELEPAFAAKPLTLARHEGRAILVLKDPGGEPLDLVLERSKGRPLDLIRVLQIAVGLAAALGQVHRRGLIHKDIKPANVLVDDAGNVWLTGFGIASQLPHERQAPAPPEIIAGTLAYMAPEQTGRMNRSIDTRSDLYSLGITLYQMLSGDLPFHAADPLEWVHCHIARRPTPPDERVTVPEPMSAITMKLLAKSAEERYQTASGLEADLRRCLTEWET
;
A
#
# COMPACT_ATOMS: atom_id res chain seq x y z
N MET A 1 3.00 20.28 17.74
CA MET A 1 3.30 18.83 17.66
C MET A 1 2.17 18.12 18.39
N PRO A 2 1.57 17.05 17.83
CA PRO A 2 0.57 16.29 18.57
C PRO A 2 1.23 15.69 19.82
N SER A 3 0.60 15.87 20.98
CA SER A 3 1.08 15.32 22.23
C SER A 3 0.81 13.81 22.23
N ILE A 4 1.86 13.03 22.53
CA ILE A 4 1.73 11.60 22.78
C ILE A 4 1.00 11.44 24.10
N THR A 5 -0.18 10.83 24.08
CA THR A 5 -0.97 10.54 25.31
C THR A 5 -0.28 9.50 26.18
N GLU A 6 -0.64 9.49 27.50
CA GLU A 6 -0.09 8.56 28.51
C GLU A 6 -0.30 7.08 28.14
N PRO A 7 0.48 6.17 28.79
CA PRO A 7 0.49 4.75 28.40
C PRO A 7 -0.90 4.15 28.47
N SER A 8 -1.39 3.68 27.34
CA SER A 8 -2.63 2.91 27.28
C SER A 8 -2.28 1.41 27.37
N GLU A 9 -2.95 0.72 28.27
CA GLU A 9 -2.84 -0.73 28.37
C GLU A 9 -3.60 -1.37 27.19
N TYR A 10 -2.88 -1.74 26.14
CA TYR A 10 -3.41 -2.57 25.07
C TYR A 10 -2.87 -3.99 25.21
N VAL A 11 -3.71 -4.98 25.03
CA VAL A 11 -3.27 -6.35 24.76
C VAL A 11 -3.07 -6.44 23.25
N LEU A 12 -1.82 -6.61 22.83
CA LEU A 12 -1.43 -6.60 21.41
C LEU A 12 -1.11 -8.01 20.92
N GLU A 13 -1.69 -8.37 19.78
CA GLU A 13 -1.40 -9.59 19.04
C GLU A 13 -0.70 -9.17 17.71
N PRO A 14 0.56 -9.56 17.48
CA PRO A 14 1.25 -9.22 16.24
C PRO A 14 0.57 -9.88 15.05
N LEU A 15 0.22 -9.07 14.05
CA LEU A 15 -0.24 -9.53 12.74
C LEU A 15 0.94 -9.66 11.77
N ARG A 16 1.83 -8.64 11.76
CA ARG A 16 2.94 -8.57 10.85
C ARG A 16 4.13 -7.84 11.50
N ALA A 17 5.28 -8.50 11.53
CA ALA A 17 6.53 -7.90 11.97
C ALA A 17 7.31 -7.33 10.76
N GLY A 18 7.76 -6.09 10.88
CA GLY A 18 8.65 -5.43 9.92
C GLY A 18 9.92 -4.94 10.58
N ALA A 19 10.87 -4.40 9.81
CA ALA A 19 12.14 -3.91 10.34
C ALA A 19 11.96 -2.71 11.30
N ASP A 20 11.16 -1.72 10.92
CA ASP A 20 10.96 -0.49 11.70
C ASP A 20 9.65 -0.47 12.47
N VAL A 21 8.64 -1.20 12.00
CA VAL A 21 7.30 -1.21 12.58
C VAL A 21 6.73 -2.62 12.65
N THR A 22 5.94 -2.88 13.68
CA THR A 22 5.08 -4.07 13.80
C THR A 22 3.63 -3.62 13.70
N LEU A 23 2.85 -4.26 12.84
CA LEU A 23 1.40 -4.13 12.81
C LEU A 23 0.80 -5.15 13.76
N CYS A 24 0.00 -4.69 14.72
CA CYS A 24 -0.68 -5.54 15.68
C CYS A 24 -2.19 -5.32 15.63
N ARG A 25 -2.95 -6.33 15.98
CA ARG A 25 -4.34 -6.16 16.39
C ARG A 25 -4.38 -6.06 17.90
N GLY A 26 -5.09 -5.07 18.43
CA GLY A 26 -5.10 -4.78 19.85
C GLY A 26 -6.52 -4.68 20.41
N ARG A 27 -6.62 -4.87 21.71
CA ARG A 27 -7.84 -4.61 22.49
C ARG A 27 -7.47 -3.83 23.74
N GLN A 28 -8.27 -2.83 24.06
CA GLN A 28 -8.13 -2.08 25.31
C GLN A 28 -9.01 -2.74 26.38
N PRO A 29 -8.52 -2.94 27.63
CA PRO A 29 -9.34 -3.42 28.72
C PRO A 29 -10.60 -2.58 28.90
N GLY A 30 -11.77 -3.24 28.95
CA GLY A 30 -13.07 -2.56 29.05
C GLY A 30 -13.66 -2.02 27.74
N ASN A 31 -12.95 -2.11 26.61
CA ASN A 31 -13.48 -1.77 25.29
C ASN A 31 -13.47 -3.01 24.39
N PRO A 32 -14.65 -3.54 23.98
CA PRO A 32 -14.71 -4.74 23.14
C PRO A 32 -14.27 -4.51 21.68
N SER A 33 -14.22 -3.25 21.24
CA SER A 33 -13.88 -2.93 19.84
C SER A 33 -12.38 -3.13 19.58
N PRO A 34 -11.99 -3.97 18.61
CA PRO A 34 -10.60 -4.14 18.26
C PRO A 34 -10.04 -2.85 17.62
N VAL A 35 -8.73 -2.68 17.78
CA VAL A 35 -7.97 -1.61 17.13
C VAL A 35 -6.79 -2.21 16.37
N LEU A 36 -6.35 -1.53 15.33
CA LEU A 36 -5.03 -1.78 14.75
C LEU A 36 -4.01 -0.88 15.40
N VAL A 37 -2.81 -1.39 15.61
CA VAL A 37 -1.71 -0.66 16.24
C VAL A 37 -0.47 -0.80 15.37
N ILE A 38 0.06 0.32 14.90
CA ILE A 38 1.39 0.40 14.31
C ILE A 38 2.35 0.76 15.44
N ALA A 39 3.17 -0.21 15.85
CA ALA A 39 4.16 -0.04 16.92
C ALA A 39 5.56 0.07 16.33
N LEU A 40 6.35 1.06 16.77
CA LEU A 40 7.78 1.11 16.44
C LEU A 40 8.51 -0.03 17.15
N THR A 41 9.43 -0.70 16.43
CA THR A 41 10.14 -1.89 16.95
C THR A 41 11.13 -1.57 18.06
N THR A 42 11.54 -0.29 18.19
CA THR A 42 12.51 0.17 19.19
C THR A 42 11.96 1.32 20.03
N GLU A 43 12.41 1.40 21.29
CA GLU A 43 12.10 2.52 22.19
C GLU A 43 12.75 3.84 21.75
N GLN A 44 13.89 3.75 21.04
CA GLN A 44 14.62 4.89 20.48
C GLN A 44 14.56 4.83 18.94
N PRO A 45 13.40 5.15 18.35
CA PRO A 45 13.23 5.08 16.91
C PRO A 45 14.02 6.19 16.20
N SER A 46 14.30 5.98 14.92
CA SER A 46 14.82 7.04 14.08
C SER A 46 13.86 8.25 14.06
N PRO A 47 14.37 9.48 13.96
CA PRO A 47 13.51 10.65 13.80
C PRO A 47 12.59 10.56 12.59
N GLN A 48 13.00 9.80 11.56
CA GLN A 48 12.20 9.57 10.36
C GLN A 48 11.02 8.65 10.64
N SER A 49 11.22 7.53 11.34
CA SER A 49 10.14 6.57 11.69
C SER A 49 9.09 7.25 12.57
N LEU A 50 9.53 8.07 13.54
CA LEU A 50 8.62 8.82 14.38
C LEU A 50 7.82 9.87 13.58
N ARG A 51 8.48 10.62 12.68
CA ARG A 51 7.80 11.58 11.80
C ARG A 51 6.75 10.92 10.91
N ARG A 52 7.00 9.70 10.41
CA ARG A 52 6.02 8.94 9.61
C ARG A 52 4.75 8.61 10.40
N LEU A 53 4.89 8.14 11.65
CA LEU A 53 3.73 7.90 12.51
C LEU A 53 2.94 9.19 12.79
N GLN A 54 3.64 10.28 13.11
CA GLN A 54 3.03 11.57 13.37
C GLN A 54 2.32 12.12 12.12
N HIS A 55 2.94 11.96 10.95
CA HIS A 55 2.36 12.40 9.69
C HIS A 55 1.06 11.65 9.37
N GLU A 56 1.04 10.32 9.53
CA GLU A 56 -0.17 9.51 9.33
C GLU A 56 -1.29 9.92 10.31
N TYR A 57 -0.94 10.22 11.57
CA TYR A 57 -1.91 10.73 12.54
C TYR A 57 -2.51 12.08 12.12
N LEU A 58 -1.72 12.98 11.56
CA LEU A 58 -2.19 14.30 11.11
C LEU A 58 -3.20 14.20 9.95
N LEU A 59 -3.20 13.11 9.20
CA LEU A 59 -4.16 12.85 8.12
C LEU A 59 -5.49 12.25 8.62
N ALA A 60 -5.70 12.10 9.93
CA ALA A 60 -6.91 11.48 10.49
C ALA A 60 -8.22 12.13 10.05
N ALA A 61 -8.22 13.43 9.73
CA ALA A 61 -9.40 14.14 9.23
C ALA A 61 -9.76 13.74 7.78
N GLU A 62 -8.75 13.38 6.99
CA GLU A 62 -8.87 13.03 5.57
C GLU A 62 -9.17 11.53 5.36
N LEU A 63 -8.88 10.70 6.37
CA LEU A 63 -9.03 9.25 6.29
C LEU A 63 -10.34 8.79 6.90
N GLU A 64 -11.13 8.06 6.12
CA GLU A 64 -12.42 7.53 6.54
C GLU A 64 -12.41 5.99 6.63
N PRO A 65 -13.14 5.40 7.61
CA PRO A 65 -13.20 3.96 7.79
C PRO A 65 -13.75 3.16 6.60
N ALA A 66 -14.34 3.84 5.63
CA ALA A 66 -14.87 3.21 4.41
C ALA A 66 -13.76 2.74 3.46
N PHE A 67 -12.55 3.32 3.53
CA PHE A 67 -11.44 2.99 2.62
C PHE A 67 -10.07 2.92 3.29
N ALA A 68 -9.96 3.29 4.57
CA ALA A 68 -8.69 3.30 5.28
C ALA A 68 -8.86 2.94 6.77
N ALA A 69 -7.81 2.38 7.38
CA ALA A 69 -7.71 2.26 8.81
C ALA A 69 -7.47 3.66 9.41
N LYS A 70 -8.55 4.28 9.92
CA LYS A 70 -8.52 5.67 10.39
C LYS A 70 -7.68 5.83 11.66
N PRO A 71 -6.71 6.77 11.69
CA PRO A 71 -5.97 7.10 12.90
C PRO A 71 -6.89 7.61 14.04
N LEU A 72 -6.69 7.10 15.23
CA LEU A 72 -7.44 7.46 16.45
C LEU A 72 -6.57 8.26 17.42
N THR A 73 -5.38 7.75 17.74
CA THR A 73 -4.47 8.41 18.69
C THR A 73 -3.02 8.00 18.50
N LEU A 74 -2.11 8.88 18.87
CA LEU A 74 -0.70 8.58 19.11
C LEU A 74 -0.50 8.35 20.61
N ALA A 75 0.14 7.26 20.99
CA ALA A 75 0.34 6.87 22.38
C ALA A 75 1.73 6.25 22.59
N ARG A 76 2.02 5.86 23.83
CA ARG A 76 3.15 4.99 24.17
C ARG A 76 2.62 3.68 24.74
N HIS A 77 3.27 2.60 24.38
CA HIS A 77 3.00 1.26 24.92
C HIS A 77 4.36 0.59 25.18
N GLU A 78 4.61 0.17 26.40
CA GLU A 78 5.91 -0.41 26.82
C GLU A 78 7.13 0.44 26.37
N GLY A 79 7.06 1.75 26.57
CA GLY A 79 8.13 2.70 26.19
C GLY A 79 8.20 3.05 24.70
N ARG A 80 7.54 2.32 23.82
CA ARG A 80 7.57 2.52 22.35
C ARG A 80 6.44 3.42 21.88
N ALA A 81 6.71 4.25 20.89
CA ALA A 81 5.67 5.04 20.25
C ALA A 81 4.77 4.14 19.38
N ILE A 82 3.46 4.31 19.53
CA ILE A 82 2.44 3.59 18.77
C ILE A 82 1.46 4.55 18.13
N LEU A 83 0.95 4.18 16.95
CA LEU A 83 -0.21 4.78 16.32
C LEU A 83 -1.36 3.79 16.38
N VAL A 84 -2.44 4.20 17.05
CA VAL A 84 -3.67 3.42 17.16
C VAL A 84 -4.61 3.83 16.05
N LEU A 85 -5.11 2.85 15.31
CA LEU A 85 -6.03 3.02 14.19
C LEU A 85 -7.34 2.28 14.51
N LYS A 86 -8.45 2.74 13.93
CA LYS A 86 -9.67 1.95 13.90
C LYS A 86 -9.44 0.69 13.08
N ASP A 87 -9.73 -0.48 13.67
CA ASP A 87 -9.64 -1.76 12.95
C ASP A 87 -10.84 -1.91 12.01
N PRO A 88 -10.64 -1.95 10.68
CA PRO A 88 -11.70 -2.22 9.74
C PRO A 88 -12.01 -3.71 9.59
N GLY A 89 -11.20 -4.58 10.20
CA GLY A 89 -11.17 -6.02 9.94
C GLY A 89 -10.17 -6.41 8.85
N GLY A 90 -10.27 -7.67 8.41
CA GLY A 90 -9.36 -8.21 7.39
C GLY A 90 -7.94 -8.46 7.90
N GLU A 91 -7.05 -8.78 6.99
CA GLU A 91 -5.64 -9.05 7.23
C GLU A 91 -4.76 -8.41 6.16
N PRO A 92 -3.47 -8.16 6.41
CA PRO A 92 -2.54 -7.67 5.40
C PRO A 92 -2.45 -8.60 4.18
N LEU A 93 -2.52 -8.01 2.97
CA LEU A 93 -2.48 -8.76 1.71
C LEU A 93 -1.14 -9.50 1.51
N ASP A 94 -0.04 -9.00 2.07
CA ASP A 94 1.24 -9.71 2.02
C ASP A 94 1.19 -11.06 2.74
N LEU A 95 0.45 -11.18 3.85
CA LEU A 95 0.24 -12.47 4.52
C LEU A 95 -0.61 -13.43 3.68
N VAL A 96 -1.59 -12.91 2.94
CA VAL A 96 -2.37 -13.72 1.97
C VAL A 96 -1.45 -14.25 0.88
N LEU A 97 -0.58 -13.40 0.32
CA LEU A 97 0.39 -13.77 -0.70
C LEU A 97 1.45 -14.75 -0.18
N GLU A 98 1.96 -14.58 1.03
CA GLU A 98 2.90 -15.51 1.67
C GLU A 98 2.29 -16.92 1.80
N ARG A 99 1.02 -17.02 2.21
CA ARG A 99 0.31 -18.30 2.29
C ARG A 99 0.11 -18.98 0.93
N SER A 100 0.07 -18.21 -0.15
CA SER A 100 0.01 -18.78 -1.50
C SER A 100 1.31 -19.44 -1.95
N LYS A 101 2.43 -19.19 -1.24
CA LYS A 101 3.76 -19.76 -1.48
C LYS A 101 4.24 -19.55 -2.93
N GLY A 102 4.11 -18.34 -3.43
CA GLY A 102 4.51 -17.96 -4.78
C GLY A 102 3.59 -18.49 -5.89
N ARG A 103 2.39 -18.95 -5.55
CA ARG A 103 1.37 -19.33 -6.54
C ARG A 103 0.41 -18.15 -6.78
N PRO A 104 -0.14 -18.02 -8.00
CA PRO A 104 -1.21 -17.09 -8.29
C PRO A 104 -2.37 -17.24 -7.31
N LEU A 105 -3.00 -16.14 -6.95
CA LEU A 105 -4.29 -16.16 -6.25
C LEU A 105 -5.40 -16.54 -7.24
N ASP A 106 -6.53 -17.01 -6.71
CA ASP A 106 -7.74 -17.21 -7.50
C ASP A 106 -8.15 -15.92 -8.22
N LEU A 107 -8.52 -16.01 -9.50
CA LEU A 107 -8.76 -14.84 -10.34
C LEU A 107 -9.92 -13.98 -9.87
N ILE A 108 -11.02 -14.58 -9.38
CA ILE A 108 -12.15 -13.84 -8.82
C ILE A 108 -11.69 -13.06 -7.60
N ARG A 109 -10.91 -13.69 -6.73
CA ARG A 109 -10.31 -13.05 -5.56
C ARG A 109 -9.40 -11.89 -5.94
N VAL A 110 -8.54 -12.06 -6.96
CA VAL A 110 -7.70 -10.99 -7.50
C VAL A 110 -8.53 -9.82 -7.99
N LEU A 111 -9.58 -10.08 -8.78
CA LEU A 111 -10.46 -9.06 -9.32
C LEU A 111 -11.20 -8.29 -8.21
N GLN A 112 -11.75 -8.98 -7.21
CA GLN A 112 -12.41 -8.35 -6.06
C GLN A 112 -11.46 -7.42 -5.30
N ILE A 113 -10.25 -7.90 -4.98
CA ILE A 113 -9.22 -7.10 -4.30
C ILE A 113 -8.80 -5.91 -5.16
N ALA A 114 -8.56 -6.11 -6.45
CA ALA A 114 -8.14 -5.04 -7.37
C ALA A 114 -9.20 -3.95 -7.54
N VAL A 115 -10.49 -4.33 -7.65
CA VAL A 115 -11.63 -3.40 -7.67
C VAL A 115 -11.68 -2.62 -6.36
N GLY A 116 -11.61 -3.30 -5.20
CA GLY A 116 -11.63 -2.66 -3.89
C GLY A 116 -10.45 -1.68 -3.70
N LEU A 117 -9.25 -2.08 -4.14
CA LEU A 117 -8.05 -1.25 -4.05
C LEU A 117 -8.13 -0.02 -4.97
N ALA A 118 -8.64 -0.17 -6.20
CA ALA A 118 -8.88 0.95 -7.10
C ALA A 118 -9.93 1.91 -6.55
N ALA A 119 -11.02 1.40 -5.96
CA ALA A 119 -12.05 2.20 -5.30
C ALA A 119 -11.50 2.97 -4.09
N ALA A 120 -10.71 2.32 -3.23
CA ALA A 120 -10.08 2.94 -2.07
C ALA A 120 -9.11 4.06 -2.49
N LEU A 121 -8.24 3.81 -3.50
CA LEU A 121 -7.37 4.84 -4.07
C LEU A 121 -8.17 5.99 -4.69
N GLY A 122 -9.28 5.71 -5.35
CA GLY A 122 -10.18 6.75 -5.85
C GLY A 122 -10.69 7.68 -4.75
N GLN A 123 -10.94 7.17 -3.53
CA GLN A 123 -11.32 7.99 -2.37
C GLN A 123 -10.16 8.85 -1.88
N VAL A 124 -8.96 8.28 -1.79
CA VAL A 124 -7.72 8.98 -1.41
C VAL A 124 -7.44 10.14 -2.38
N HIS A 125 -7.46 9.86 -3.69
CA HIS A 125 -7.18 10.84 -4.73
C HIS A 125 -8.22 11.97 -4.80
N ARG A 126 -9.51 11.68 -4.55
CA ARG A 126 -10.57 12.72 -4.47
C ARG A 126 -10.36 13.70 -3.33
N ARG A 127 -9.64 13.31 -2.28
CA ARG A 127 -9.24 14.17 -1.16
C ARG A 127 -7.94 14.94 -1.42
N GLY A 128 -7.41 14.86 -2.65
CA GLY A 128 -6.16 15.50 -3.03
C GLY A 128 -4.92 14.83 -2.42
N LEU A 129 -5.03 13.60 -1.93
CA LEU A 129 -3.91 12.85 -1.37
C LEU A 129 -3.27 11.94 -2.41
N ILE A 130 -1.96 11.75 -2.31
CA ILE A 130 -1.18 10.72 -2.97
C ILE A 130 -0.59 9.83 -1.88
N HIS A 131 -0.82 8.52 -1.93
CA HIS A 131 -0.40 7.59 -0.87
C HIS A 131 1.11 7.34 -0.86
N LYS A 132 1.70 7.09 -2.03
CA LYS A 132 3.14 6.87 -2.32
C LYS A 132 3.77 5.60 -1.78
N ASP A 133 3.07 4.80 -0.99
CA ASP A 133 3.56 3.53 -0.45
C ASP A 133 2.53 2.39 -0.62
N ILE A 134 1.89 2.32 -1.79
CA ILE A 134 0.98 1.21 -2.12
C ILE A 134 1.80 -0.07 -2.32
N LYS A 135 1.49 -1.07 -1.48
CA LYS A 135 2.10 -2.40 -1.49
C LYS A 135 1.23 -3.37 -0.69
N PRO A 136 1.33 -4.69 -0.87
CA PRO A 136 0.52 -5.67 -0.14
C PRO A 136 0.51 -5.49 1.37
N ALA A 137 1.63 -5.11 1.97
CA ALA A 137 1.76 -4.87 3.41
C ALA A 137 0.91 -3.70 3.95
N ASN A 138 0.50 -2.78 3.09
CA ASN A 138 -0.31 -1.60 3.42
C ASN A 138 -1.76 -1.72 2.92
N VAL A 139 -2.16 -2.91 2.48
CA VAL A 139 -3.52 -3.22 2.01
C VAL A 139 -4.11 -4.27 2.93
N LEU A 140 -5.20 -3.96 3.61
CA LEU A 140 -5.98 -4.92 4.40
C LEU A 140 -7.10 -5.47 3.53
N VAL A 141 -7.30 -6.78 3.59
CA VAL A 141 -8.34 -7.48 2.82
C VAL A 141 -9.09 -8.45 3.72
N ASP A 142 -10.41 -8.53 3.58
CA ASP A 142 -11.23 -9.55 4.22
C ASP A 142 -11.60 -10.69 3.27
N ASP A 143 -12.32 -11.68 3.77
CA ASP A 143 -12.77 -12.83 2.97
C ASP A 143 -13.83 -12.46 1.92
N ALA A 144 -14.53 -11.36 2.09
CA ALA A 144 -15.48 -10.84 1.12
C ALA A 144 -14.85 -9.99 0.02
N GLY A 145 -13.53 -9.75 0.08
CA GLY A 145 -12.79 -8.91 -0.88
C GLY A 145 -12.89 -7.42 -0.61
N ASN A 146 -13.39 -7.00 0.57
CA ASN A 146 -13.32 -5.60 0.97
C ASN A 146 -11.87 -5.20 1.23
N VAL A 147 -11.54 -3.94 0.92
CA VAL A 147 -10.17 -3.42 0.96
C VAL A 147 -10.10 -2.13 1.77
N TRP A 148 -9.09 -2.02 2.62
CA TRP A 148 -8.74 -0.80 3.35
C TRP A 148 -7.25 -0.53 3.24
N LEU A 149 -6.88 0.74 3.20
CA LEU A 149 -5.49 1.20 3.13
C LEU A 149 -4.96 1.57 4.51
N THR A 150 -3.67 1.31 4.71
CA THR A 150 -2.85 1.74 5.86
C THR A 150 -1.54 2.31 5.35
N GLY A 151 -0.68 2.84 6.23
CA GLY A 151 0.67 3.24 5.86
C GLY A 151 0.76 4.59 5.15
N PHE A 152 -0.04 5.57 5.58
CA PHE A 152 -0.03 6.93 5.04
C PHE A 152 1.14 7.79 5.54
N GLY A 153 2.15 7.20 6.16
CA GLY A 153 3.27 7.91 6.80
C GLY A 153 4.14 8.75 5.85
N ILE A 154 4.02 8.55 4.53
CA ILE A 154 4.69 9.37 3.49
C ILE A 154 3.72 9.94 2.45
N ALA A 155 2.43 9.85 2.71
CA ALA A 155 1.42 10.44 1.83
C ALA A 155 1.60 11.97 1.70
N SER A 156 1.17 12.53 0.59
CA SER A 156 1.26 13.98 0.35
C SER A 156 -0.02 14.55 -0.23
N GLN A 157 -0.17 15.88 -0.12
CA GLN A 157 -1.29 16.61 -0.72
C GLN A 157 -0.88 17.24 -2.05
N LEU A 158 -1.72 17.12 -3.07
CA LEU A 158 -1.59 17.86 -4.33
C LEU A 158 -1.82 19.38 -4.05
N PRO A 159 -1.08 20.30 -4.67
CA PRO A 159 -0.15 20.20 -5.80
C PRO A 159 1.33 20.46 -5.42
N HIS A 160 1.80 20.18 -4.21
CA HIS A 160 3.02 20.78 -3.65
C HIS A 160 4.28 19.93 -3.66
N GLU A 161 4.36 18.84 -4.45
CA GLU A 161 5.55 18.00 -4.38
C GLU A 161 6.56 18.20 -5.51
N ARG A 162 7.55 19.03 -5.20
CA ARG A 162 8.92 18.83 -5.68
C ARG A 162 9.70 18.15 -4.55
N GLN A 163 9.72 16.81 -4.53
CA GLN A 163 10.58 16.12 -3.57
C GLN A 163 12.05 16.23 -3.98
N ALA A 164 12.89 16.59 -3.01
CA ALA A 164 14.32 16.27 -3.12
C ALA A 164 14.46 14.74 -3.14
N PRO A 165 15.26 14.16 -4.07
CA PRO A 165 15.45 12.71 -4.14
C PRO A 165 15.93 12.19 -2.79
N ALA A 166 15.23 11.22 -2.19
CA ALA A 166 15.74 10.51 -1.04
C ALA A 166 16.87 9.56 -1.50
N PRO A 167 17.96 9.42 -0.72
CA PRO A 167 19.00 8.46 -1.06
C PRO A 167 18.42 7.04 -1.17
N PRO A 168 18.83 6.24 -2.16
CA PRO A 168 18.30 4.88 -2.38
C PRO A 168 18.43 3.95 -1.16
N GLU A 169 19.41 4.17 -0.31
CA GLU A 169 19.67 3.37 0.90
C GLU A 169 18.58 3.48 1.96
N ILE A 170 17.75 4.53 1.92
CA ILE A 170 16.66 4.76 2.89
C ILE A 170 15.35 4.04 2.47
N ILE A 171 15.31 3.48 1.26
CA ILE A 171 14.07 3.05 0.61
C ILE A 171 13.95 1.52 0.51
N ALA A 172 14.87 0.75 1.13
CA ALA A 172 15.08 -0.69 0.91
C ALA A 172 13.87 -1.61 1.09
N GLY A 173 12.79 -1.29 1.75
CA GLY A 173 11.61 -2.17 1.86
C GLY A 173 10.50 -1.86 0.83
N THR A 174 10.53 -0.69 0.24
CA THR A 174 9.47 -0.16 -0.63
C THR A 174 9.85 -0.17 -2.10
N LEU A 175 11.14 -0.34 -2.42
CA LEU A 175 11.69 -0.25 -3.79
C LEU A 175 10.97 -1.14 -4.79
N ALA A 176 10.57 -2.35 -4.38
CA ALA A 176 9.93 -3.31 -5.28
C ALA A 176 8.57 -2.82 -5.87
N TYR A 177 7.92 -1.85 -5.23
CA TYR A 177 6.61 -1.33 -5.64
C TYR A 177 6.66 0.14 -6.09
N MET A 178 7.83 0.77 -6.08
CA MET A 178 8.01 2.19 -6.31
C MET A 178 7.73 2.57 -7.77
N ALA A 179 7.02 3.66 -8.00
CA ALA A 179 6.84 4.20 -9.34
C ALA A 179 8.16 4.83 -9.87
N PRO A 180 8.39 4.81 -11.20
CA PRO A 180 9.60 5.38 -11.80
C PRO A 180 9.90 6.81 -11.37
N GLU A 181 8.89 7.66 -11.31
CA GLU A 181 8.98 9.07 -10.90
C GLU A 181 9.32 9.26 -9.42
N GLN A 182 9.01 8.30 -8.56
CA GLN A 182 9.36 8.34 -7.14
C GLN A 182 10.85 8.08 -6.87
N THR A 183 11.58 7.54 -7.85
CA THR A 183 13.00 7.25 -7.73
C THR A 183 13.87 8.51 -7.61
N GLY A 184 13.31 9.69 -7.90
CA GLY A 184 14.04 10.96 -7.97
C GLY A 184 15.05 11.06 -9.13
N ARG A 185 15.07 10.07 -10.04
CA ARG A 185 15.96 10.00 -11.20
C ARG A 185 15.29 10.47 -12.49
N MET A 186 13.99 10.76 -12.44
CA MET A 186 13.22 11.31 -13.54
C MET A 186 12.86 12.77 -13.24
N ASN A 187 12.96 13.64 -14.24
CA ASN A 187 12.52 15.04 -14.11
C ASN A 187 10.98 15.12 -14.25
N ARG A 188 10.27 14.43 -13.36
CA ARG A 188 8.81 14.36 -13.33
C ARG A 188 8.31 14.49 -11.91
N SER A 189 7.17 15.16 -11.73
CA SER A 189 6.48 15.27 -10.46
C SER A 189 5.77 13.95 -10.12
N ILE A 190 5.71 13.63 -8.84
CA ILE A 190 4.88 12.55 -8.31
C ILE A 190 3.43 13.03 -8.30
N ASP A 191 2.51 12.23 -8.84
CA ASP A 191 1.08 12.49 -8.80
C ASP A 191 0.29 11.18 -8.50
N THR A 192 -1.03 11.23 -8.60
CA THR A 192 -1.92 10.09 -8.31
C THR A 192 -1.64 8.86 -9.16
N ARG A 193 -1.04 9.03 -10.35
CA ARG A 193 -0.68 7.92 -11.26
C ARG A 193 0.52 7.12 -10.77
N SER A 194 1.29 7.65 -9.81
CA SER A 194 2.34 6.88 -9.10
C SER A 194 1.72 5.76 -8.26
N ASP A 195 0.62 6.03 -7.56
CA ASP A 195 -0.11 5.01 -6.79
C ASP A 195 -0.68 3.93 -7.72
N LEU A 196 -1.13 4.31 -8.93
CA LEU A 196 -1.64 3.36 -9.93
C LEU A 196 -0.55 2.43 -10.47
N TYR A 197 0.69 2.91 -10.62
CA TYR A 197 1.82 2.04 -10.94
C TYR A 197 2.08 1.03 -9.82
N SER A 198 2.11 1.47 -8.58
CA SER A 198 2.33 0.60 -7.40
C SER A 198 1.21 -0.44 -7.23
N LEU A 199 -0.06 -0.05 -7.54
CA LEU A 199 -1.17 -0.97 -7.67
C LEU A 199 -0.90 -1.99 -8.79
N GLY A 200 -0.36 -1.57 -9.92
CA GLY A 200 0.01 -2.45 -11.03
C GLY A 200 1.04 -3.52 -10.64
N ILE A 201 2.06 -3.16 -9.83
CA ILE A 201 3.02 -4.13 -9.25
C ILE A 201 2.29 -5.12 -8.32
N THR A 202 1.41 -4.62 -7.46
CA THR A 202 0.61 -5.44 -6.54
C THR A 202 -0.30 -6.40 -7.30
N LEU A 203 -0.98 -5.92 -8.35
CA LEU A 203 -1.84 -6.74 -9.22
C LEU A 203 -1.03 -7.82 -9.95
N TYR A 204 0.14 -7.46 -10.49
CA TYR A 204 1.05 -8.40 -11.11
C TYR A 204 1.41 -9.55 -10.16
N GLN A 205 1.78 -9.20 -8.92
CA GLN A 205 2.14 -10.18 -7.90
C GLN A 205 0.97 -11.09 -7.51
N MET A 206 -0.24 -10.56 -7.39
CA MET A 206 -1.43 -11.37 -7.13
C MET A 206 -1.72 -12.36 -8.27
N LEU A 207 -1.57 -11.91 -9.53
CA LEU A 207 -1.84 -12.72 -10.73
C LEU A 207 -0.78 -13.78 -10.99
N SER A 208 0.51 -13.48 -10.76
CA SER A 208 1.61 -14.37 -11.13
C SER A 208 2.22 -15.13 -9.94
N GLY A 209 1.92 -14.71 -8.71
CA GLY A 209 2.57 -15.23 -7.49
C GLY A 209 3.96 -14.63 -7.25
N ASP A 210 4.45 -13.76 -8.13
CA ASP A 210 5.81 -13.22 -8.08
C ASP A 210 5.86 -11.75 -8.51
N LEU A 211 6.93 -11.04 -8.19
CA LEU A 211 7.14 -9.67 -8.63
C LEU A 211 7.49 -9.60 -10.13
N PRO A 212 7.18 -8.48 -10.82
CA PRO A 212 7.56 -8.29 -12.23
C PRO A 212 9.08 -8.13 -12.40
N PHE A 213 9.78 -7.74 -11.35
CA PHE A 213 11.23 -7.53 -11.34
C PHE A 213 11.85 -8.14 -10.10
N HIS A 214 13.12 -8.54 -10.23
CA HIS A 214 14.03 -8.91 -9.14
C HIS A 214 15.32 -8.13 -9.32
N ALA A 215 15.87 -7.63 -8.22
CA ALA A 215 17.11 -6.86 -8.20
C ALA A 215 17.91 -7.20 -6.94
N ALA A 216 19.25 -7.18 -7.08
CA ALA A 216 20.16 -7.50 -6.00
C ALA A 216 20.48 -6.28 -5.12
N ASP A 217 20.35 -5.08 -5.65
CA ASP A 217 20.68 -3.84 -4.96
C ASP A 217 19.68 -2.69 -5.29
N PRO A 218 19.69 -1.59 -4.52
CA PRO A 218 18.79 -0.47 -4.72
C PRO A 218 18.89 0.22 -6.09
N LEU A 219 20.08 0.28 -6.70
CA LEU A 219 20.27 0.93 -8.00
C LEU A 219 19.68 0.07 -9.13
N GLU A 220 19.81 -1.24 -9.02
CA GLU A 220 19.19 -2.19 -9.95
C GLU A 220 17.65 -2.11 -9.88
N TRP A 221 17.06 -1.98 -8.68
CA TRP A 221 15.62 -1.72 -8.53
C TRP A 221 15.19 -0.44 -9.25
N VAL A 222 15.92 0.65 -9.06
CA VAL A 222 15.67 1.92 -9.75
C VAL A 222 15.72 1.72 -11.27
N HIS A 223 16.73 1.01 -11.79
CA HIS A 223 16.85 0.70 -13.21
C HIS A 223 15.66 -0.15 -13.71
N CYS A 224 15.23 -1.17 -12.95
CA CYS A 224 14.07 -1.98 -13.29
C CYS A 224 12.81 -1.13 -13.48
N HIS A 225 12.54 -0.21 -12.54
CA HIS A 225 11.35 0.64 -12.61
C HIS A 225 11.42 1.68 -13.74
N ILE A 226 12.60 2.27 -14.00
CA ILE A 226 12.74 3.31 -15.03
C ILE A 226 12.78 2.72 -16.45
N ALA A 227 13.52 1.62 -16.66
CA ALA A 227 13.90 1.19 -18.00
C ALA A 227 13.45 -0.23 -18.39
N ARG A 228 13.41 -1.17 -17.43
CA ARG A 228 13.14 -2.57 -17.74
C ARG A 228 11.66 -2.81 -17.98
N ARG A 229 11.32 -3.41 -19.13
CA ARG A 229 9.94 -3.82 -19.40
C ARG A 229 9.65 -5.15 -18.69
N PRO A 230 8.55 -5.27 -17.93
CA PRO A 230 8.19 -6.55 -17.32
C PRO A 230 7.66 -7.51 -18.39
N THR A 231 7.83 -8.82 -18.15
CA THR A 231 7.15 -9.85 -18.92
C THR A 231 5.66 -9.78 -18.63
N PRO A 232 4.78 -9.77 -19.64
CA PRO A 232 3.33 -9.79 -19.42
C PRO A 232 2.88 -10.99 -18.56
N PRO A 233 1.89 -10.83 -17.67
CA PRO A 233 1.42 -11.92 -16.81
C PRO A 233 0.97 -13.17 -17.58
N ASP A 234 0.29 -13.01 -18.72
CA ASP A 234 -0.19 -14.11 -19.57
C ASP A 234 0.91 -14.89 -20.30
N GLU A 235 2.12 -14.36 -20.37
CA GLU A 235 3.30 -15.11 -20.83
C GLU A 235 3.93 -15.97 -19.71
N ARG A 236 3.57 -15.74 -18.44
CA ARG A 236 4.12 -16.46 -17.27
C ARG A 236 3.15 -17.48 -16.69
N VAL A 237 1.88 -17.14 -16.65
CA VAL A 237 0.81 -17.94 -16.03
C VAL A 237 -0.48 -17.81 -16.84
N THR A 238 -1.40 -18.73 -16.66
CA THR A 238 -2.70 -18.67 -17.33
C THR A 238 -3.57 -17.58 -16.69
N VAL A 239 -3.68 -16.44 -17.34
CA VAL A 239 -4.58 -15.33 -16.97
C VAL A 239 -5.29 -14.82 -18.23
N PRO A 240 -6.51 -14.26 -18.12
CA PRO A 240 -7.20 -13.63 -19.24
C PRO A 240 -6.39 -12.45 -19.81
N GLU A 241 -6.36 -12.35 -21.14
CA GLU A 241 -5.65 -11.27 -21.84
C GLU A 241 -6.05 -9.87 -21.34
N PRO A 242 -7.35 -9.54 -21.07
CA PRO A 242 -7.70 -8.24 -20.53
C PRO A 242 -7.03 -7.91 -19.20
N MET A 243 -6.83 -8.89 -18.32
CA MET A 243 -6.15 -8.69 -17.04
C MET A 243 -4.65 -8.44 -17.22
N SER A 244 -4.03 -9.15 -18.16
CA SER A 244 -2.64 -8.89 -18.54
C SER A 244 -2.48 -7.49 -19.13
N ALA A 245 -3.35 -7.08 -20.05
CA ALA A 245 -3.34 -5.76 -20.68
C ALA A 245 -3.54 -4.62 -19.67
N ILE A 246 -4.50 -4.76 -18.72
CA ILE A 246 -4.71 -3.79 -17.62
C ILE A 246 -3.44 -3.66 -16.78
N THR A 247 -2.85 -4.80 -16.41
CA THR A 247 -1.63 -4.83 -15.58
C THR A 247 -0.47 -4.15 -16.30
N MET A 248 -0.25 -4.47 -17.56
CA MET A 248 0.83 -3.88 -18.38
C MET A 248 0.63 -2.38 -18.62
N LYS A 249 -0.61 -1.92 -18.78
CA LYS A 249 -0.95 -0.51 -18.87
C LYS A 249 -0.63 0.24 -17.58
N LEU A 250 -0.91 -0.33 -16.39
CA LEU A 250 -0.52 0.23 -15.10
C LEU A 250 1.00 0.34 -14.96
N LEU A 251 1.76 -0.64 -15.49
CA LEU A 251 3.21 -0.73 -15.43
C LEU A 251 3.94 0.08 -16.52
N ALA A 252 3.23 0.84 -17.33
CA ALA A 252 3.84 1.75 -18.30
C ALA A 252 4.80 2.73 -17.61
N LYS A 253 5.96 2.97 -18.22
CA LYS A 253 7.01 3.82 -17.65
C LYS A 253 6.63 5.29 -17.64
N SER A 254 5.94 5.74 -18.70
CA SER A 254 5.36 7.07 -18.77
C SER A 254 4.01 7.09 -18.05
N ALA A 255 3.82 8.05 -17.14
CA ALA A 255 2.55 8.18 -16.42
C ALA A 255 1.37 8.51 -17.35
N GLU A 256 1.66 9.16 -18.49
CA GLU A 256 0.68 9.50 -19.54
C GLU A 256 0.10 8.26 -20.24
N GLU A 257 0.85 7.15 -20.26
CA GLU A 257 0.42 5.88 -20.87
C GLU A 257 -0.37 5.00 -19.91
N ARG A 258 -0.39 5.34 -18.60
CA ARG A 258 -1.16 4.62 -17.58
C ARG A 258 -2.64 5.02 -17.58
N TYR A 259 -3.42 4.39 -16.73
CA TYR A 259 -4.73 4.94 -16.34
C TYR A 259 -4.52 6.34 -15.75
N GLN A 260 -5.38 7.30 -16.15
CA GLN A 260 -5.29 8.67 -15.66
C GLN A 260 -6.02 8.87 -14.33
N THR A 261 -6.93 7.96 -13.97
CA THR A 261 -7.67 7.99 -12.71
C THR A 261 -7.88 6.57 -12.17
N ALA A 262 -7.97 6.46 -10.86
CA ALA A 262 -8.35 5.21 -10.20
C ALA A 262 -9.77 4.76 -10.58
N SER A 263 -10.69 5.70 -10.83
CA SER A 263 -12.07 5.38 -11.27
C SER A 263 -12.11 4.77 -12.66
N GLY A 264 -11.25 5.21 -13.60
CA GLY A 264 -11.16 4.59 -14.93
C GLY A 264 -10.62 3.16 -14.85
N LEU A 265 -9.64 2.92 -13.99
CA LEU A 265 -9.14 1.57 -13.68
C LEU A 265 -10.24 0.71 -13.05
N GLU A 266 -10.94 1.23 -12.03
CA GLU A 266 -12.02 0.52 -11.34
C GLU A 266 -13.11 0.05 -12.31
N ALA A 267 -13.50 0.92 -13.27
CA ALA A 267 -14.52 0.58 -14.26
C ALA A 267 -14.10 -0.60 -15.16
N ASP A 268 -12.85 -0.62 -15.62
CA ASP A 268 -12.33 -1.71 -16.45
C ASP A 268 -12.21 -3.02 -15.65
N LEU A 269 -11.74 -2.96 -14.38
CA LEU A 269 -11.67 -4.14 -13.50
C LEU A 269 -13.07 -4.71 -13.18
N ARG A 270 -14.07 -3.86 -12.93
CA ARG A 270 -15.45 -4.30 -12.71
C ARG A 270 -16.04 -5.00 -13.94
N ARG A 271 -15.75 -4.50 -15.14
CA ARG A 271 -16.15 -5.16 -16.38
C ARG A 271 -15.54 -6.56 -16.47
N CYS A 272 -14.23 -6.70 -16.23
CA CYS A 272 -13.57 -8.02 -16.21
C CYS A 272 -14.18 -8.96 -15.16
N LEU A 273 -14.52 -8.47 -13.96
CA LEU A 273 -15.15 -9.27 -12.92
C LEU A 273 -16.53 -9.78 -13.38
N THR A 274 -17.37 -8.90 -13.94
CA THR A 274 -18.71 -9.27 -14.44
C THR A 274 -18.63 -10.29 -15.59
N GLU A 275 -17.70 -10.11 -16.53
CA GLU A 275 -17.49 -11.02 -17.66
C GLU A 275 -16.96 -12.40 -17.21
N TRP A 276 -16.25 -12.46 -16.08
CA TRP A 276 -15.70 -13.70 -15.55
C TRP A 276 -16.68 -14.49 -14.67
N GLU A 277 -17.66 -13.83 -14.07
CA GLU A 277 -18.72 -14.45 -13.25
C GLU A 277 -19.87 -15.03 -14.09
N THR A 278 -19.95 -14.70 -15.39
CA THR A 278 -20.95 -15.19 -16.35
C THR A 278 -20.45 -16.34 -17.19
#